data_1a4da77c5e08bc4c6526a56e2f459bd9
#
_entry.id   1a4da77c5e08bc4c6526a56e2f459bd9
#
_cell.length_a   1.000
_cell.length_b   1.000
_cell.length_c   1.000
_cell.angle_alpha   90.00
_cell.angle_beta   90.00
_cell.angle_gamma   90.00
#
_symmetry.space_group_name_H-M   'P 1'
#
loop_
_entity.id
_entity.type
_entity.pdbx_description
1 polymer ?
#
loop_
_entity_poly.entity_id
_entity_poly.type
_entity_poly.pdbx_seq_one_letter_code
_entity_poly.pdbx_strand_id
1 'polypeptide(L)'
;MVEKVLTASFETLRGLSVNGIQILQGGQELGGYMDGTGGRQNQYSITKSITSAAVGIAISDGLFSLDDPVCMLLEEMRVSDKTYWHNVNVRHLLTMTIGLEKPLLMGDSRKQLREKDWVSYILEQKIVHKPGTKFQYNNAGPYLLGVLIQRLSGMDLADYLQVHMFDALGIERPQVERCPGGYMFGAGGLCLNVKELGRFGQLYLQKGVWNGKQLLSKDWVMQSTAKQVDCGEKNSWVDGYGYLFWHLKGNIFMASGKYGQYCIVIPDKEAVISVNSENRKEEMKILEYLMDTVIRVL
;
A
#
# COMPACT_ATOMS: atom_id res chain seq x y z
N MET A 1 8.43 17.07 27.74
CA MET A 1 7.06 17.39 27.28
C MET A 1 6.58 16.32 26.29
N VAL A 2 7.35 16.00 25.25
CA VAL A 2 7.02 14.97 24.24
C VAL A 2 6.71 13.62 24.89
N GLU A 3 7.60 13.09 25.73
CA GLU A 3 7.45 11.79 26.40
C GLU A 3 6.13 11.66 27.19
N LYS A 4 5.75 12.71 27.92
CA LYS A 4 4.47 12.73 28.68
C LYS A 4 3.26 12.66 27.74
N VAL A 5 3.31 13.40 26.62
CA VAL A 5 2.22 13.36 25.62
C VAL A 5 2.15 12.00 24.98
N LEU A 6 3.28 11.37 24.60
CA LEU A 6 3.30 10.04 24.01
C LEU A 6 2.76 8.98 24.99
N THR A 7 3.18 9.02 26.27
CA THR A 7 2.66 8.08 27.28
C THR A 7 1.14 8.18 27.42
N ALA A 8 0.60 9.41 27.53
CA ALA A 8 -0.85 9.61 27.59
C ALA A 8 -1.55 9.18 26.28
N SER A 9 -0.88 9.38 25.14
CA SER A 9 -1.41 8.97 23.84
C SER A 9 -1.53 7.46 23.72
N PHE A 10 -0.59 6.70 24.27
CA PHE A 10 -0.65 5.23 24.23
C PHE A 10 -1.86 4.69 24.99
N GLU A 11 -2.24 5.28 26.12
CA GLU A 11 -3.46 4.92 26.85
C GLU A 11 -4.72 5.19 26.00
N THR A 12 -4.79 6.38 25.39
CA THR A 12 -5.92 6.73 24.51
C THR A 12 -6.03 5.78 23.31
N LEU A 13 -4.90 5.45 22.69
CA LEU A 13 -4.86 4.57 21.52
C LEU A 13 -5.25 3.12 21.87
N ARG A 14 -4.88 2.61 23.07
CA ARG A 14 -5.40 1.34 23.56
C ARG A 14 -6.92 1.35 23.70
N GLY A 15 -7.47 2.45 24.23
CA GLY A 15 -8.92 2.65 24.29
C GLY A 15 -9.61 2.62 22.92
N LEU A 16 -8.88 2.92 21.84
CA LEU A 16 -9.31 2.83 20.44
C LEU A 16 -8.96 1.48 19.79
N SER A 17 -8.67 0.43 20.56
CA SER A 17 -8.32 -0.91 20.07
C SER A 17 -7.07 -0.94 19.17
N VAL A 18 -6.10 -0.05 19.42
CA VAL A 18 -4.76 -0.13 18.82
C VAL A 18 -3.98 -1.19 19.58
N ASN A 19 -3.59 -2.27 18.90
CA ASN A 19 -2.86 -3.40 19.47
C ASN A 19 -1.35 -3.20 19.46
N GLY A 20 -0.86 -2.29 18.62
CA GLY A 20 0.53 -1.93 18.56
C GLY A 20 0.74 -0.62 17.84
N ILE A 21 1.71 0.13 18.35
CA ILE A 21 2.22 1.35 17.74
C ILE A 21 3.71 1.42 17.92
N GLN A 22 4.42 1.91 16.92
CA GLN A 22 5.82 2.28 16.98
C GLN A 22 5.98 3.66 16.37
N ILE A 23 6.74 4.51 17.05
CA ILE A 23 7.11 5.84 16.59
C ILE A 23 8.63 5.87 16.45
N LEU A 24 9.10 6.08 15.23
CA LEU A 24 10.51 6.30 14.91
C LEU A 24 10.72 7.78 14.61
N GLN A 25 11.82 8.36 15.09
CA GLN A 25 12.24 9.72 14.73
C GLN A 25 13.77 9.76 14.66
N GLY A 26 14.31 10.39 13.62
CA GLY A 26 15.77 10.43 13.39
C GLY A 26 16.39 9.02 13.29
N GLY A 27 15.65 8.02 12.82
CA GLY A 27 16.10 6.63 12.71
C GLY A 27 16.07 5.84 14.03
N GLN A 28 15.64 6.43 15.15
CA GLN A 28 15.56 5.78 16.46
C GLN A 28 14.12 5.60 16.93
N GLU A 29 13.87 4.58 17.75
CA GLU A 29 12.57 4.39 18.39
C GLU A 29 12.37 5.42 19.48
N LEU A 30 11.44 6.35 19.28
CA LEU A 30 11.05 7.36 20.26
C LEU A 30 10.07 6.79 21.30
N GLY A 31 9.27 5.83 20.93
CA GLY A 31 8.35 5.13 21.80
C GLY A 31 7.38 4.23 21.06
N GLY A 32 6.65 3.43 21.82
CA GLY A 32 5.66 2.52 21.27
C GLY A 32 5.25 1.45 22.27
N TYR A 33 4.32 0.60 21.83
CA TYR A 33 3.95 -0.63 22.52
C TYR A 33 3.44 -1.68 21.54
N MET A 34 3.42 -2.92 21.99
CA MET A 34 2.75 -4.03 21.33
C MET A 34 2.04 -4.85 22.39
N ASP A 35 0.75 -5.03 22.25
CA ASP A 35 -0.04 -5.86 23.14
C ASP A 35 0.06 -7.35 22.75
N GLY A 36 -0.03 -8.23 23.72
CA GLY A 36 0.08 -9.68 23.51
C GLY A 36 1.47 -10.11 23.06
N THR A 37 1.54 -11.05 22.14
CA THR A 37 2.80 -11.64 21.64
C THR A 37 3.53 -10.79 20.60
N GLY A 38 3.03 -9.59 20.27
CA GLY A 38 3.57 -8.78 19.18
C GLY A 38 3.41 -9.41 17.79
N GLY A 39 2.43 -10.31 17.65
CA GLY A 39 2.19 -11.10 16.46
C GLY A 39 1.88 -10.28 15.22
N ARG A 40 2.11 -10.88 14.06
CA ARG A 40 1.75 -10.30 12.78
C ARG A 40 0.24 -10.25 12.61
N GLN A 41 -0.26 -9.13 12.09
CA GLN A 41 -1.67 -8.91 11.78
C GLN A 41 -1.84 -8.61 10.29
N ASN A 42 -3.04 -8.90 9.77
CA ASN A 42 -3.38 -8.56 8.39
C ASN A 42 -3.31 -7.03 8.20
N GLN A 43 -2.47 -6.60 7.29
CA GLN A 43 -2.27 -5.19 6.96
C GLN A 43 -3.35 -4.64 6.02
N TYR A 44 -4.27 -5.49 5.57
CA TYR A 44 -5.31 -5.10 4.63
C TYR A 44 -4.74 -4.29 3.47
N SER A 45 -5.26 -3.09 3.22
CA SER A 45 -4.86 -2.28 2.06
C SER A 45 -3.46 -1.67 2.14
N ILE A 46 -2.75 -1.72 3.26
CA ILE A 46 -1.30 -1.41 3.30
C ILE A 46 -0.53 -2.32 2.34
N THR A 47 -1.01 -3.54 2.09
CA THR A 47 -0.45 -4.44 1.08
C THR A 47 -0.30 -3.77 -0.29
N LYS A 48 -1.18 -2.84 -0.66
CA LYS A 48 -1.11 -2.10 -1.92
C LYS A 48 0.17 -1.26 -2.02
N SER A 49 0.52 -0.56 -0.93
CA SER A 49 1.74 0.25 -0.88
C SER A 49 3.00 -0.62 -0.93
N ILE A 50 2.94 -1.82 -0.36
CA ILE A 50 4.01 -2.81 -0.47
C ILE A 50 4.10 -3.35 -1.91
N THR A 51 2.97 -3.59 -2.57
CA THR A 51 2.93 -3.94 -4.01
C THR A 51 3.47 -2.80 -4.87
N SER A 52 3.20 -1.52 -4.51
CA SER A 52 3.83 -0.37 -5.16
C SER A 52 5.37 -0.42 -5.08
N ALA A 53 5.92 -0.77 -3.92
CA ALA A 53 7.37 -0.95 -3.79
C ALA A 53 7.90 -2.03 -4.76
N ALA A 54 7.21 -3.18 -4.85
CA ALA A 54 7.56 -4.22 -5.82
C ALA A 54 7.51 -3.73 -7.27
N VAL A 55 6.52 -2.89 -7.62
CA VAL A 55 6.43 -2.26 -8.95
C VAL A 55 7.64 -1.36 -9.20
N GLY A 56 8.06 -0.56 -8.22
CA GLY A 56 9.25 0.29 -8.34
C GLY A 56 10.52 -0.49 -8.59
N ILE A 57 10.68 -1.64 -7.93
CA ILE A 57 11.80 -2.57 -8.17
C ILE A 57 11.68 -3.17 -9.56
N ALA A 58 10.51 -3.66 -9.96
CA ALA A 58 10.28 -4.27 -11.27
C ALA A 58 10.57 -3.31 -12.44
N ILE A 59 10.23 -2.03 -12.28
CA ILE A 59 10.59 -0.98 -13.25
C ILE A 59 12.11 -0.77 -13.29
N SER A 60 12.77 -0.75 -12.13
CA SER A 60 14.24 -0.65 -12.06
C SER A 60 14.95 -1.85 -12.67
N ASP A 61 14.34 -3.05 -12.58
CA ASP A 61 14.82 -4.28 -13.20
C ASP A 61 14.48 -4.35 -14.71
N GLY A 62 13.78 -3.35 -15.26
CA GLY A 62 13.41 -3.29 -16.68
C GLY A 62 12.31 -4.24 -17.11
N LEU A 63 11.49 -4.76 -16.19
CA LEU A 63 10.41 -5.68 -16.53
C LEU A 63 9.27 -4.99 -17.30
N PHE A 64 8.97 -3.75 -16.97
CA PHE A 64 8.00 -2.89 -17.64
C PHE A 64 8.18 -1.43 -17.21
N SER A 65 7.48 -0.51 -17.86
CA SER A 65 7.46 0.92 -17.54
C SER A 65 6.07 1.40 -17.10
N LEU A 66 6.00 2.62 -16.54
CA LEU A 66 4.73 3.24 -16.12
C LEU A 66 3.74 3.43 -17.27
N ASP A 67 4.25 3.68 -18.46
CA ASP A 67 3.44 4.03 -19.62
C ASP A 67 3.16 2.84 -20.55
N ASP A 68 3.67 1.65 -20.21
CA ASP A 68 3.38 0.43 -20.95
C ASP A 68 1.89 0.08 -20.88
N PRO A 69 1.23 -0.13 -22.03
CA PRO A 69 -0.15 -0.57 -22.05
C PRO A 69 -0.31 -1.96 -21.41
N VAL A 70 -1.25 -2.10 -20.49
CA VAL A 70 -1.53 -3.37 -19.79
C VAL A 70 -1.84 -4.50 -20.79
N CYS A 71 -2.50 -4.18 -21.89
CA CYS A 71 -2.83 -5.14 -22.95
C CYS A 71 -1.60 -5.73 -23.65
N MET A 72 -0.46 -5.04 -23.63
CA MET A 72 0.79 -5.57 -24.20
C MET A 72 1.54 -6.49 -23.23
N LEU A 73 1.26 -6.38 -21.93
CA LEU A 73 1.92 -7.11 -20.85
C LEU A 73 1.16 -8.38 -20.43
N LEU A 74 -0.15 -8.46 -20.72
CA LEU A 74 -1.01 -9.60 -20.38
C LEU A 74 -1.39 -10.39 -21.64
N GLU A 75 -1.05 -11.68 -21.64
CA GLU A 75 -1.29 -12.56 -22.82
C GLU A 75 -2.77 -12.72 -23.16
N GLU A 76 -3.65 -12.76 -22.15
CA GLU A 76 -5.11 -12.87 -22.31
C GLU A 76 -5.70 -11.72 -23.14
N MET A 77 -5.00 -10.59 -23.20
CA MET A 77 -5.44 -9.44 -23.98
C MET A 77 -4.98 -9.48 -25.44
N ARG A 78 -3.94 -10.23 -25.76
CA ARG A 78 -3.43 -10.35 -27.13
C ARG A 78 -4.41 -11.09 -28.07
N VAL A 79 -5.32 -11.88 -27.49
CA VAL A 79 -6.24 -12.76 -28.22
C VAL A 79 -7.67 -12.20 -28.27
N SER A 80 -7.98 -11.13 -27.53
CA SER A 80 -9.34 -10.63 -27.40
C SER A 80 -9.50 -9.21 -27.98
N ASP A 81 -10.65 -8.99 -28.65
CA ASP A 81 -11.11 -7.69 -29.16
C ASP A 81 -11.50 -6.71 -28.01
N LYS A 82 -10.81 -6.79 -26.86
CA LYS A 82 -11.11 -5.99 -25.67
C LYS A 82 -10.54 -4.58 -25.82
N THR A 83 -11.06 -3.83 -26.77
CA THR A 83 -10.67 -2.45 -27.12
C THR A 83 -10.66 -1.49 -25.95
N TYR A 84 -11.45 -1.76 -24.91
CA TYR A 84 -11.56 -0.89 -23.73
C TYR A 84 -10.24 -0.75 -22.94
N TRP A 85 -9.42 -1.81 -22.88
CA TRP A 85 -8.18 -1.84 -22.09
C TRP A 85 -6.95 -1.31 -22.85
N HIS A 86 -7.04 -1.03 -24.15
CA HIS A 86 -5.90 -0.58 -24.95
C HIS A 86 -5.30 0.74 -24.48
N ASN A 87 -6.09 1.59 -23.80
CA ASN A 87 -5.65 2.85 -23.26
C ASN A 87 -5.30 2.80 -21.76
N VAL A 88 -5.36 1.62 -21.15
CA VAL A 88 -4.98 1.44 -19.75
C VAL A 88 -3.51 1.06 -19.68
N ASN A 89 -2.71 1.83 -18.96
CA ASN A 89 -1.30 1.56 -18.70
C ASN A 89 -1.04 1.27 -17.22
N VAL A 90 0.20 0.91 -16.89
CA VAL A 90 0.64 0.58 -15.53
C VAL A 90 0.35 1.75 -14.55
N ARG A 91 0.57 3.00 -14.97
CA ARG A 91 0.27 4.20 -14.17
C ARG A 91 -1.19 4.26 -13.75
N HIS A 92 -2.13 3.92 -14.63
CA HIS A 92 -3.56 3.93 -14.32
C HIS A 92 -3.94 2.86 -13.27
N LEU A 93 -3.23 1.71 -13.24
CA LEU A 93 -3.40 0.72 -12.18
C LEU A 93 -2.93 1.27 -10.83
N LEU A 94 -1.78 1.94 -10.80
CA LEU A 94 -1.17 2.52 -9.60
C LEU A 94 -1.97 3.69 -9.03
N THR A 95 -2.54 4.53 -9.90
CA THR A 95 -3.27 5.74 -9.48
C THR A 95 -4.76 5.51 -9.26
N MET A 96 -5.25 4.25 -9.37
CA MET A 96 -6.68 3.93 -9.24
C MET A 96 -7.57 4.64 -10.28
N THR A 97 -7.05 4.88 -11.50
CA THR A 97 -7.74 5.62 -12.55
C THR A 97 -7.98 4.79 -13.82
N ILE A 98 -8.20 3.50 -13.66
CA ILE A 98 -8.47 2.56 -14.78
C ILE A 98 -9.67 3.00 -15.62
N GLY A 99 -10.69 3.58 -14.98
CA GLY A 99 -11.93 3.99 -15.66
C GLY A 99 -13.04 2.93 -15.61
N LEU A 100 -12.96 1.96 -14.72
CA LEU A 100 -13.99 0.93 -14.50
C LEU A 100 -15.34 1.54 -14.11
N GLU A 101 -16.44 0.87 -14.46
CA GLU A 101 -17.79 1.28 -14.07
C GLU A 101 -17.98 1.22 -12.54
N LYS A 102 -17.45 0.18 -11.90
CA LYS A 102 -17.55 -0.06 -10.46
C LYS A 102 -16.24 -0.62 -9.89
N PRO A 103 -15.97 -0.42 -8.59
CA PRO A 103 -14.83 -1.04 -7.93
C PRO A 103 -14.91 -2.58 -7.98
N LEU A 104 -13.78 -3.24 -8.25
CA LEU A 104 -13.70 -4.69 -8.34
C LEU A 104 -12.92 -5.30 -7.17
N LEU A 105 -13.19 -6.57 -6.87
CA LEU A 105 -12.54 -7.38 -5.85
C LEU A 105 -12.60 -6.75 -4.45
N MET A 106 -13.68 -6.00 -4.15
CA MET A 106 -13.85 -5.32 -2.87
C MET A 106 -14.54 -6.20 -1.84
N GLY A 107 -14.05 -6.20 -0.60
CA GLY A 107 -14.72 -6.72 0.59
C GLY A 107 -15.45 -8.07 0.39
N ASP A 108 -16.72 -8.11 0.75
CA ASP A 108 -17.52 -9.34 0.68
C ASP A 108 -17.88 -9.77 -0.75
N SER A 109 -17.97 -8.84 -1.70
CA SER A 109 -18.20 -9.19 -3.11
C SER A 109 -17.08 -10.05 -3.68
N ARG A 110 -15.82 -9.84 -3.26
CA ARG A 110 -14.68 -10.68 -3.61
C ARG A 110 -14.81 -12.10 -3.06
N LYS A 111 -15.26 -12.24 -1.82
CA LYS A 111 -15.44 -13.55 -1.16
C LYS A 111 -16.54 -14.39 -1.82
N GLN A 112 -17.51 -13.73 -2.43
CA GLN A 112 -18.64 -14.35 -3.12
C GLN A 112 -18.35 -14.62 -4.61
N LEU A 113 -17.19 -14.15 -5.13
CA LEU A 113 -16.81 -14.32 -6.52
C LEU A 113 -16.54 -15.81 -6.81
N ARG A 114 -17.27 -16.36 -7.77
CA ARG A 114 -17.15 -17.78 -8.18
C ARG A 114 -16.06 -18.00 -9.21
N GLU A 115 -15.68 -16.97 -9.93
CA GLU A 115 -14.63 -16.98 -10.93
C GLU A 115 -13.30 -17.28 -10.27
N LYS A 116 -12.59 -18.28 -10.80
CA LYS A 116 -11.26 -18.65 -10.31
C LYS A 116 -10.16 -17.85 -10.98
N ASP A 117 -10.36 -17.50 -12.25
CA ASP A 117 -9.45 -16.64 -13.00
C ASP A 117 -9.86 -15.17 -12.86
N TRP A 118 -9.27 -14.52 -11.86
CA TRP A 118 -9.55 -13.12 -11.59
C TRP A 118 -8.94 -12.17 -12.63
N VAL A 119 -7.90 -12.61 -13.36
CA VAL A 119 -7.33 -11.81 -14.46
C VAL A 119 -8.36 -11.67 -15.56
N SER A 120 -8.86 -12.79 -16.12
CA SER A 120 -9.90 -12.78 -17.15
C SER A 120 -11.16 -12.06 -16.66
N TYR A 121 -11.61 -12.31 -15.45
CA TYR A 121 -12.77 -11.63 -14.86
C TYR A 121 -12.61 -10.09 -14.87
N ILE A 122 -11.44 -9.56 -14.47
CA ILE A 122 -11.18 -8.12 -14.48
C ILE A 122 -11.17 -7.58 -15.91
N LEU A 123 -10.49 -8.26 -16.82
CA LEU A 123 -10.33 -7.83 -18.21
C LEU A 123 -11.64 -7.88 -19.02
N GLU A 124 -12.65 -8.61 -18.54
CA GLU A 124 -13.99 -8.61 -19.11
C GLU A 124 -14.82 -7.39 -18.70
N GLN A 125 -14.39 -6.65 -17.69
CA GLN A 125 -15.13 -5.48 -17.25
C GLN A 125 -14.93 -4.30 -18.21
N LYS A 126 -16.01 -3.53 -18.39
CA LYS A 126 -16.00 -2.37 -19.28
C LYS A 126 -15.27 -1.19 -18.65
N ILE A 127 -14.46 -0.52 -19.46
CA ILE A 127 -13.93 0.81 -19.15
C ILE A 127 -14.96 1.83 -19.64
N VAL A 128 -15.58 2.57 -18.74
CA VAL A 128 -16.66 3.55 -19.04
C VAL A 128 -16.21 4.99 -18.90
N HIS A 129 -15.08 5.21 -18.25
CA HIS A 129 -14.43 6.52 -18.16
C HIS A 129 -13.09 6.47 -18.87
N LYS A 130 -12.67 7.59 -19.45
CA LYS A 130 -11.32 7.68 -20.04
C LYS A 130 -10.27 7.35 -18.95
N PRO A 131 -9.36 6.39 -19.16
CA PRO A 131 -8.27 6.12 -18.21
C PRO A 131 -7.50 7.38 -17.86
N GLY A 132 -7.12 7.51 -16.60
CA GLY A 132 -6.42 8.68 -16.06
C GLY A 132 -7.33 9.84 -15.62
N THR A 133 -8.65 9.79 -15.86
CA THR A 133 -9.52 10.97 -15.60
C THR A 133 -10.37 10.87 -14.34
N LYS A 134 -10.62 9.67 -13.83
CA LYS A 134 -11.48 9.48 -12.65
C LYS A 134 -10.84 8.53 -11.66
N PHE A 135 -10.61 9.03 -10.46
CA PHE A 135 -10.19 8.18 -9.34
C PHE A 135 -11.34 7.28 -8.89
N GLN A 136 -11.04 6.00 -8.75
CA GLN A 136 -11.97 5.02 -8.17
C GLN A 136 -11.17 3.96 -7.44
N TYR A 137 -11.16 4.04 -6.10
CA TYR A 137 -10.45 3.08 -5.27
C TYR A 137 -10.94 1.65 -5.52
N ASN A 138 -10.04 0.73 -5.88
CA ASN A 138 -10.36 -0.65 -6.22
C ASN A 138 -9.21 -1.60 -5.88
N ASN A 139 -9.48 -2.91 -5.96
CA ASN A 139 -8.47 -3.94 -5.73
C ASN A 139 -7.95 -4.57 -7.04
N ALA A 140 -8.59 -4.29 -8.17
CA ALA A 140 -8.19 -4.86 -9.47
C ALA A 140 -6.81 -4.37 -9.91
N GLY A 141 -6.54 -3.06 -9.81
CA GLY A 141 -5.24 -2.48 -10.20
C GLY A 141 -4.07 -3.12 -9.46
N PRO A 142 -4.03 -3.08 -8.11
CA PRO A 142 -2.94 -3.70 -7.35
C PRO A 142 -2.82 -5.22 -7.56
N TYR A 143 -3.93 -5.92 -7.75
CA TYR A 143 -3.91 -7.36 -8.09
C TYR A 143 -3.23 -7.60 -9.44
N LEU A 144 -3.63 -6.87 -10.49
CA LEU A 144 -3.01 -6.99 -11.82
C LEU A 144 -1.53 -6.63 -11.80
N LEU A 145 -1.12 -5.61 -11.04
CA LEU A 145 0.30 -5.27 -10.86
C LEU A 145 1.09 -6.44 -10.26
N GLY A 146 0.55 -7.11 -9.25
CA GLY A 146 1.17 -8.30 -8.69
C GLY A 146 1.28 -9.45 -9.69
N VAL A 147 0.23 -9.67 -10.50
CA VAL A 147 0.24 -10.67 -11.58
C VAL A 147 1.31 -10.34 -12.64
N LEU A 148 1.42 -9.07 -13.06
CA LEU A 148 2.44 -8.62 -14.01
C LEU A 148 3.84 -8.92 -13.52
N ILE A 149 4.14 -8.55 -12.26
CA ILE A 149 5.45 -8.84 -11.65
C ILE A 149 5.71 -10.33 -11.67
N GLN A 150 4.77 -11.17 -11.21
CA GLN A 150 4.96 -12.61 -11.16
C GLN A 150 5.20 -13.21 -12.54
N ARG A 151 4.45 -12.81 -13.56
CA ARG A 151 4.58 -13.36 -14.91
C ARG A 151 5.86 -12.94 -15.61
N LEU A 152 6.26 -11.66 -15.45
CA LEU A 152 7.42 -11.12 -16.16
C LEU A 152 8.73 -11.47 -15.47
N SER A 153 8.74 -11.58 -14.14
CA SER A 153 9.94 -12.00 -13.40
C SER A 153 10.08 -13.52 -13.30
N GLY A 154 9.01 -14.29 -13.52
CA GLY A 154 8.96 -15.73 -13.25
C GLY A 154 8.91 -16.08 -11.76
N MET A 155 8.85 -15.09 -10.85
CA MET A 155 8.84 -15.28 -9.39
C MET A 155 7.45 -14.96 -8.82
N ASP A 156 6.99 -15.76 -7.84
CA ASP A 156 5.82 -15.38 -7.04
C ASP A 156 6.03 -13.99 -6.41
N LEU A 157 4.98 -13.15 -6.35
CA LEU A 157 5.12 -11.79 -5.81
C LEU A 157 5.64 -11.76 -4.37
N ALA A 158 5.26 -12.75 -3.53
CA ALA A 158 5.77 -12.81 -2.17
C ALA A 158 7.26 -13.18 -2.13
N ASP A 159 7.72 -14.04 -3.04
CA ASP A 159 9.14 -14.38 -3.18
C ASP A 159 9.93 -13.21 -3.75
N TYR A 160 9.37 -12.51 -4.73
CA TYR A 160 9.96 -11.30 -5.31
C TYR A 160 10.17 -10.22 -4.23
N LEU A 161 9.15 -9.95 -3.42
CA LEU A 161 9.24 -9.02 -2.28
C LEU A 161 10.26 -9.50 -1.24
N GLN A 162 10.33 -10.83 -0.97
CA GLN A 162 11.27 -11.38 0.00
C GLN A 162 12.70 -11.09 -0.41
N VAL A 163 13.08 -11.49 -1.61
CA VAL A 163 14.47 -11.39 -2.10
C VAL A 163 14.89 -9.94 -2.32
N HIS A 164 14.02 -9.11 -2.89
CA HIS A 164 14.40 -7.75 -3.28
C HIS A 164 14.26 -6.71 -2.17
N MET A 165 13.45 -6.99 -1.12
CA MET A 165 13.19 -5.99 -0.09
C MET A 165 13.17 -6.56 1.33
N PHE A 166 12.38 -7.60 1.61
CA PHE A 166 12.13 -8.04 2.99
C PHE A 166 13.36 -8.61 3.67
N ASP A 167 14.20 -9.38 2.96
CA ASP A 167 15.46 -9.91 3.53
C ASP A 167 16.37 -8.79 4.03
N ALA A 168 16.54 -7.74 3.24
CA ALA A 168 17.33 -6.57 3.63
C ALA A 168 16.74 -5.83 4.83
N LEU A 169 15.40 -5.76 4.92
CA LEU A 169 14.68 -5.15 6.04
C LEU A 169 14.65 -6.06 7.30
N GLY A 170 15.17 -7.29 7.23
CA GLY A 170 15.06 -8.26 8.31
C GLY A 170 13.61 -8.65 8.61
N ILE A 171 12.77 -8.72 7.58
CA ILE A 171 11.39 -9.19 7.65
C ILE A 171 11.35 -10.62 7.15
N GLU A 172 11.09 -11.58 8.04
CA GLU A 172 10.88 -12.96 7.65
C GLU A 172 9.67 -13.07 6.72
N ARG A 173 9.64 -14.12 5.88
CA ARG A 173 8.56 -14.34 4.92
C ARG A 173 7.18 -14.19 5.58
N PRO A 174 6.38 -13.18 5.18
CA PRO A 174 5.08 -12.98 5.78
C PRO A 174 4.03 -13.93 5.20
N GLN A 175 2.98 -14.18 5.97
CA GLN A 175 1.77 -14.78 5.43
C GLN A 175 1.09 -13.81 4.47
N VAL A 176 0.57 -14.35 3.35
CA VAL A 176 -0.12 -13.58 2.31
C VAL A 176 -1.42 -14.25 1.88
N GLU A 177 -2.40 -13.46 1.52
CA GLU A 177 -3.63 -13.96 0.91
C GLU A 177 -3.40 -14.21 -0.59
N ARG A 178 -4.00 -15.29 -1.10
CA ARG A 178 -3.92 -15.67 -2.51
C ARG A 178 -5.31 -15.73 -3.15
N CYS A 179 -5.36 -15.44 -4.44
CA CYS A 179 -6.56 -15.69 -5.24
C CYS A 179 -6.70 -17.20 -5.53
N PRO A 180 -7.86 -17.68 -6.00
CA PRO A 180 -8.06 -19.08 -6.36
C PRO A 180 -7.09 -19.60 -7.43
N GLY A 181 -6.56 -18.72 -8.30
CA GLY A 181 -5.54 -19.04 -9.31
C GLY A 181 -4.10 -19.10 -8.76
N GLY A 182 -3.90 -18.93 -7.45
CA GLY A 182 -2.61 -19.06 -6.78
C GLY A 182 -1.77 -17.78 -6.69
N TYR A 183 -2.10 -16.71 -7.41
CA TYR A 183 -1.39 -15.43 -7.31
C TYR A 183 -1.58 -14.79 -5.94
N MET A 184 -0.53 -14.17 -5.38
CA MET A 184 -0.69 -13.28 -4.23
C MET A 184 -1.69 -12.18 -4.56
N PHE A 185 -2.60 -11.87 -3.62
CA PHE A 185 -3.68 -10.92 -3.89
C PHE A 185 -3.16 -9.48 -4.17
N GLY A 186 -2.02 -9.08 -3.62
CA GLY A 186 -1.38 -7.78 -3.91
C GLY A 186 -2.16 -6.54 -3.45
N ALA A 187 -3.46 -6.67 -3.21
CA ALA A 187 -4.33 -5.58 -2.76
C ALA A 187 -4.70 -5.66 -1.28
N GLY A 188 -4.33 -6.76 -0.62
CA GLY A 188 -4.63 -7.02 0.79
C GLY A 188 -4.08 -8.37 1.25
N GLY A 189 -4.18 -8.67 2.55
CA GLY A 189 -3.90 -10.00 3.08
C GLY A 189 -2.44 -10.31 3.41
N LEU A 190 -1.53 -9.33 3.32
CA LEU A 190 -0.16 -9.49 3.82
C LEU A 190 -0.15 -9.23 5.32
N CYS A 191 0.56 -10.07 6.10
CA CYS A 191 0.61 -9.99 7.55
C CYS A 191 1.97 -9.48 8.03
N LEU A 192 1.98 -8.35 8.75
CA LEU A 192 3.16 -7.77 9.40
C LEU A 192 2.87 -7.41 10.85
N ASN A 193 3.90 -7.37 11.68
CA ASN A 193 3.83 -6.69 12.97
C ASN A 193 4.19 -5.19 12.82
N VAL A 194 3.96 -4.43 13.87
CA VAL A 194 4.14 -2.99 13.85
C VAL A 194 5.60 -2.57 13.61
N LYS A 195 6.59 -3.35 14.07
CA LYS A 195 8.02 -3.05 13.85
C LYS A 195 8.45 -3.35 12.41
N GLU A 196 7.94 -4.40 11.82
CA GLU A 196 8.17 -4.72 10.40
C GLU A 196 7.57 -3.65 9.50
N LEU A 197 6.36 -3.17 9.84
CA LEU A 197 5.71 -2.07 9.15
C LEU A 197 6.48 -0.75 9.32
N GLY A 198 7.04 -0.50 10.51
CA GLY A 198 7.91 0.65 10.78
C GLY A 198 9.18 0.66 9.91
N ARG A 199 9.81 -0.52 9.71
CA ARG A 199 10.98 -0.64 8.81
C ARG A 199 10.62 -0.32 7.35
N PHE A 200 9.43 -0.75 6.90
CA PHE A 200 8.93 -0.38 5.57
C PHE A 200 8.74 1.14 5.45
N GLY A 201 8.12 1.79 6.44
CA GLY A 201 8.00 3.26 6.49
C GLY A 201 9.34 3.97 6.51
N GLN A 202 10.29 3.45 7.31
CA GLN A 202 11.65 4.00 7.41
C GLN A 202 12.42 3.89 6.07
N LEU A 203 12.25 2.81 5.31
CA LEU A 203 12.80 2.69 3.96
C LEU A 203 12.33 3.84 3.07
N TYR A 204 11.05 4.17 3.11
CA TYR A 204 10.47 5.29 2.35
C TYR A 204 10.97 6.64 2.84
N LEU A 205 11.05 6.84 4.17
CA LEU A 205 11.62 8.06 4.77
C LEU A 205 13.07 8.29 4.31
N GLN A 206 13.85 7.22 4.22
CA GLN A 206 15.24 7.23 3.75
C GLN A 206 15.37 7.21 2.21
N LYS A 207 14.30 7.53 1.49
CA LYS A 207 14.29 7.60 0.02
C LYS A 207 14.80 6.31 -0.66
N GLY A 208 14.41 5.18 -0.07
CA GLY A 208 14.73 3.85 -0.60
C GLY A 208 16.09 3.27 -0.23
N VAL A 209 16.87 3.97 0.59
CA VAL A 209 18.15 3.47 1.10
C VAL A 209 17.95 2.71 2.41
N TRP A 210 18.56 1.55 2.54
CA TRP A 210 18.59 0.76 3.77
C TRP A 210 19.98 0.20 4.03
N ASN A 211 20.54 0.49 5.20
CA ASN A 211 21.92 0.09 5.57
C ASN A 211 22.95 0.38 4.47
N GLY A 212 22.86 1.56 3.85
CA GLY A 212 23.76 2.00 2.79
C GLY A 212 23.47 1.41 1.40
N LYS A 213 22.50 0.50 1.25
CA LYS A 213 22.09 -0.10 -0.03
C LYS A 213 20.80 0.55 -0.54
N GLN A 214 20.78 0.95 -1.82
CA GLN A 214 19.55 1.41 -2.49
C GLN A 214 18.69 0.19 -2.83
N LEU A 215 17.53 0.03 -2.15
CA LEU A 215 16.55 -1.02 -2.41
C LEU A 215 15.43 -0.55 -3.34
N LEU A 216 15.00 0.72 -3.20
CA LEU A 216 14.06 1.39 -4.09
C LEU A 216 14.72 2.63 -4.65
N SER A 217 14.57 2.91 -5.94
CA SER A 217 15.12 4.15 -6.48
C SER A 217 14.53 5.37 -5.79
N LYS A 218 15.35 6.40 -5.57
CA LYS A 218 14.90 7.66 -4.98
C LYS A 218 13.73 8.26 -5.78
N ASP A 219 13.82 8.19 -7.10
CA ASP A 219 12.80 8.72 -8.01
C ASP A 219 11.47 7.98 -7.85
N TRP A 220 11.51 6.65 -7.66
CA TRP A 220 10.30 5.89 -7.36
C TRP A 220 9.66 6.32 -6.05
N VAL A 221 10.45 6.42 -4.97
CA VAL A 221 9.93 6.86 -3.67
C VAL A 221 9.26 8.22 -3.80
N MET A 222 9.92 9.19 -4.47
CA MET A 222 9.37 10.53 -4.66
C MET A 222 8.09 10.51 -5.50
N GLN A 223 8.05 9.79 -6.62
CA GLN A 223 6.89 9.73 -7.49
C GLN A 223 5.72 8.98 -6.85
N SER A 224 5.99 7.84 -6.20
CA SER A 224 4.94 7.00 -5.63
C SER A 224 4.21 7.64 -4.45
N THR A 225 4.89 8.52 -3.71
CA THR A 225 4.33 9.19 -2.53
C THR A 225 3.81 10.59 -2.82
N ALA A 226 4.18 11.19 -3.96
CA ALA A 226 3.62 12.48 -4.40
C ALA A 226 2.16 12.33 -4.85
N LYS A 227 1.42 13.43 -4.76
CA LYS A 227 0.07 13.53 -5.30
C LYS A 227 0.11 13.37 -6.83
N GLN A 228 -0.48 12.30 -7.33
CA GLN A 228 -0.63 12.03 -8.76
C GLN A 228 -2.04 12.38 -9.26
N VAL A 229 -3.05 12.21 -8.39
CA VAL A 229 -4.45 12.46 -8.73
C VAL A 229 -5.23 12.99 -7.53
N ASP A 230 -6.29 13.76 -7.81
CA ASP A 230 -7.30 14.08 -6.80
C ASP A 230 -8.17 12.86 -6.52
N CYS A 231 -8.29 12.50 -5.24
CA CYS A 231 -9.05 11.31 -4.84
C CYS A 231 -10.49 11.61 -4.40
N GLY A 232 -10.86 12.89 -4.31
CA GLY A 232 -12.21 13.31 -3.92
C GLY A 232 -12.55 13.02 -2.45
N GLU A 233 -11.57 12.68 -1.63
CA GLU A 233 -11.75 12.47 -0.20
C GLU A 233 -12.14 13.78 0.50
N LYS A 234 -13.16 13.68 1.38
CA LYS A 234 -13.63 14.82 2.17
C LYS A 234 -12.87 14.99 3.49
N ASN A 235 -11.92 14.13 3.79
CA ASN A 235 -11.10 14.21 4.97
C ASN A 235 -10.19 15.44 4.89
N SER A 236 -10.11 16.21 5.97
CA SER A 236 -9.36 17.47 6.01
C SER A 236 -7.85 17.30 5.84
N TRP A 237 -7.30 16.13 6.10
CA TRP A 237 -5.86 15.84 5.97
C TRP A 237 -5.47 15.24 4.63
N VAL A 238 -6.37 14.48 3.96
CA VAL A 238 -6.07 13.86 2.66
C VAL A 238 -6.09 14.91 1.58
N ASP A 239 -5.01 14.97 0.79
CA ASP A 239 -4.85 15.92 -0.32
C ASP A 239 -4.93 15.22 -1.69
N GLY A 240 -4.65 13.93 -1.76
CA GLY A 240 -4.72 13.15 -2.99
C GLY A 240 -4.19 11.73 -2.87
N TYR A 241 -3.91 11.13 -4.01
CA TYR A 241 -3.42 9.75 -4.10
C TYR A 241 -2.21 9.67 -5.04
N GLY A 242 -1.20 8.94 -4.61
CA GLY A 242 0.02 8.65 -5.38
C GLY A 242 -0.05 7.29 -6.08
N TYR A 243 1.07 6.59 -6.15
CA TYR A 243 1.13 5.20 -6.64
C TYR A 243 0.87 4.23 -5.48
N LEU A 244 -0.41 4.02 -5.17
CA LEU A 244 -0.91 3.19 -4.06
C LEU A 244 -0.54 3.72 -2.66
N PHE A 245 -0.33 5.01 -2.53
CA PHE A 245 -0.17 5.75 -1.28
C PHE A 245 -1.17 6.90 -1.20
N TRP A 246 -1.65 7.17 0.00
CA TRP A 246 -2.39 8.38 0.30
C TRP A 246 -1.40 9.54 0.50
N HIS A 247 -1.61 10.64 -0.21
CA HIS A 247 -0.88 11.88 -0.02
C HIS A 247 -1.69 12.79 0.90
N LEU A 248 -1.04 13.28 1.96
CA LEU A 248 -1.65 14.14 2.96
C LEU A 248 -1.04 15.55 2.88
N LYS A 249 -1.75 16.52 3.44
CA LYS A 249 -1.22 17.89 3.56
C LYS A 249 0.07 17.91 4.39
N GLY A 250 0.97 18.85 4.10
CA GLY A 250 2.22 19.02 4.84
C GLY A 250 3.29 17.98 4.50
N ASN A 251 3.38 17.58 3.23
CA ASN A 251 4.40 16.63 2.75
C ASN A 251 4.38 15.29 3.51
N ILE A 252 3.21 14.89 4.03
CA ILE A 252 3.01 13.63 4.71
C ILE A 252 2.39 12.63 3.72
N PHE A 253 2.78 11.38 3.81
CA PHE A 253 2.13 10.31 3.05
C PHE A 253 1.90 9.08 3.93
N MET A 254 0.93 8.27 3.55
CA MET A 254 0.61 7.08 4.32
C MET A 254 0.18 5.90 3.47
N ALA A 255 0.52 4.70 3.96
CA ALA A 255 -0.18 3.48 3.65
C ALA A 255 -1.28 3.27 4.71
N SER A 256 -2.48 2.92 4.28
CA SER A 256 -3.64 2.74 5.16
C SER A 256 -4.34 1.42 4.87
N GLY A 257 -4.78 0.75 5.93
CA GLY A 257 -5.53 -0.50 5.88
C GLY A 257 -6.75 -0.48 6.78
N LYS A 258 -7.75 -1.27 6.42
CA LYS A 258 -9.01 -1.39 7.16
C LYS A 258 -8.75 -1.68 8.65
N TYR A 259 -9.63 -1.21 9.49
CA TYR A 259 -9.61 -1.35 10.96
C TYR A 259 -8.47 -0.60 11.66
N GLY A 260 -7.90 0.44 11.01
CA GLY A 260 -6.92 1.33 11.62
C GLY A 260 -5.47 0.83 11.51
N GLN A 261 -5.13 0.09 10.43
CA GLN A 261 -3.74 -0.15 10.10
C GLN A 261 -3.15 1.10 9.43
N TYR A 262 -2.07 1.64 9.95
CA TYR A 262 -1.42 2.83 9.39
C TYR A 262 0.09 2.70 9.36
N CYS A 263 0.70 3.16 8.27
CA CYS A 263 2.10 3.51 8.19
C CYS A 263 2.20 4.94 7.67
N ILE A 264 2.42 5.88 8.58
CA ILE A 264 2.46 7.32 8.27
C ILE A 264 3.92 7.75 8.27
N VAL A 265 4.35 8.37 7.18
CA VAL A 265 5.71 8.90 7.01
C VAL A 265 5.65 10.41 6.96
N ILE A 266 6.46 11.08 7.80
CA ILE A 266 6.47 12.52 8.01
C ILE A 266 7.90 13.02 7.72
N PRO A 267 8.24 13.31 6.45
CA PRO A 267 9.61 13.67 6.06
C PRO A 267 10.16 14.88 6.81
N ASP A 268 9.35 15.93 6.97
CA ASP A 268 9.78 17.19 7.62
C ASP A 268 10.09 17.04 9.10
N LYS A 269 9.67 15.93 9.72
CA LYS A 269 9.96 15.58 11.12
C LYS A 269 10.92 14.39 11.26
N GLU A 270 11.40 13.87 10.13
CA GLU A 270 12.20 12.64 10.08
C GLU A 270 11.55 11.49 10.86
N ALA A 271 10.21 11.36 10.76
CA ALA A 271 9.46 10.45 11.60
C ALA A 271 8.61 9.44 10.80
N VAL A 272 8.40 8.27 11.43
CA VAL A 272 7.49 7.22 10.96
C VAL A 272 6.62 6.79 12.12
N ILE A 273 5.32 6.67 11.88
CA ILE A 273 4.36 6.08 12.81
C ILE A 273 3.77 4.84 12.16
N SER A 274 3.95 3.69 12.77
CA SER A 274 3.32 2.44 12.36
C SER A 274 2.31 1.98 13.41
N VAL A 275 1.13 1.55 12.96
CA VAL A 275 0.00 1.18 13.82
C VAL A 275 -0.63 -0.12 13.34
N ASN A 276 -0.84 -1.05 14.26
CA ASN A 276 -1.68 -2.21 14.10
C ASN A 276 -2.90 -2.10 15.04
N SER A 277 -4.10 -2.32 14.51
CA SER A 277 -5.35 -2.13 15.23
C SER A 277 -6.42 -3.14 14.79
N GLU A 278 -7.42 -3.34 15.63
CA GLU A 278 -8.65 -4.08 15.32
C GLU A 278 -9.91 -3.21 15.52
N ASN A 279 -9.80 -1.90 15.37
CA ASN A 279 -10.91 -0.98 15.53
C ASN A 279 -11.90 -1.09 14.36
N ARG A 280 -12.94 -1.88 14.55
CA ARG A 280 -13.98 -2.15 13.53
C ARG A 280 -15.07 -1.09 13.44
N LYS A 281 -15.11 -0.13 14.38
CA LYS A 281 -16.21 0.83 14.49
C LYS A 281 -15.79 2.25 14.16
N GLU A 282 -14.59 2.66 14.60
CA GLU A 282 -14.18 4.05 14.64
C GLU A 282 -12.73 4.22 14.20
N GLU A 283 -12.30 3.47 13.18
CA GLU A 283 -10.91 3.45 12.71
C GLU A 283 -10.38 4.86 12.36
N MET A 284 -11.24 5.75 11.89
CA MET A 284 -10.87 7.14 11.59
C MET A 284 -10.46 7.95 12.82
N LYS A 285 -11.01 7.65 14.00
CA LYS A 285 -10.60 8.33 15.24
C LYS A 285 -9.14 8.08 15.60
N ILE A 286 -8.57 6.95 15.20
CA ILE A 286 -7.14 6.67 15.36
C ILE A 286 -6.34 7.66 14.53
N LEU A 287 -6.67 7.81 13.24
CA LEU A 287 -5.98 8.75 12.35
C LEU A 287 -6.12 10.18 12.84
N GLU A 288 -7.33 10.61 13.21
CA GLU A 288 -7.62 11.93 13.78
C GLU A 288 -6.72 12.21 14.99
N TYR A 289 -6.66 11.27 15.92
CA TYR A 289 -5.86 11.42 17.12
C TYR A 289 -4.35 11.50 16.81
N LEU A 290 -3.87 10.66 15.87
CA LEU A 290 -2.48 10.70 15.43
C LEU A 290 -2.13 12.05 14.79
N MET A 291 -2.98 12.55 13.89
CA MET A 291 -2.75 13.83 13.19
C MET A 291 -2.82 15.03 14.13
N ASP A 292 -3.83 15.06 15.01
CA ASP A 292 -4.10 16.23 15.87
C ASP A 292 -3.28 16.28 17.15
N THR A 293 -2.76 15.14 17.61
CA THR A 293 -2.06 15.05 18.89
C THR A 293 -0.63 14.58 18.73
N VAL A 294 -0.44 13.36 18.19
CA VAL A 294 0.89 12.72 18.16
C VAL A 294 1.84 13.45 17.22
N ILE A 295 1.40 13.67 15.97
CA ILE A 295 2.25 14.32 14.96
C ILE A 295 2.62 15.76 15.35
N ARG A 296 1.77 16.47 16.08
CA ARG A 296 2.05 17.84 16.49
C ARG A 296 3.21 17.97 17.48
N VAL A 297 3.48 16.94 18.27
CA VAL A 297 4.53 16.96 19.28
C VAL A 297 5.86 16.36 18.81
N LEU A 298 5.86 15.65 17.69
CA LEU A 298 7.07 15.23 16.99
C LEU A 298 7.73 16.43 16.30
#